data_563c9765f514ecfa2156cc3ddd366ef1
#
_entry.id   563c9765f514ecfa2156cc3ddd366ef1
#
_cell.length_a   1.000
_cell.length_b   1.000
_cell.length_c   1.000
_cell.angle_alpha   90.00
_cell.angle_beta   90.00
_cell.angle_gamma   90.00
#
_symmetry.space_group_name_H-M   'P 1'
#
loop_
_entity.id
_entity.type
_entity.pdbx_description
1 polymer ?
#
loop_
_entity_poly.entity_id
_entity_poly.type
_entity_poly.pdbx_seq_one_letter_code
_entity_poly.pdbx_strand_id
1 'polypeptide(L)'
;LFSGDLGAPYTPLLPAPTPPLGADVVVMESTYGDRVHDSRRTRRQRLQKLCEHAFGNGGTVLVPAFSIGRTQELLYELEEIIHRNREKPAAKGLNWGEVDVVVDSPLAADFTAGYSQLKRHWDAEARSKVTRGRHPLDFEQLTTIDDHATHLRLVEGLARTGRPAIVIAASGMCSGGRIVNYLKAMLGDARHDVLFCGYQAAGTPGRAIQTYGPKGGYVDLDGQRIPIRAAVHTLEGYSAHADQKDLLNFIDRMRRKPRQAVADLVIPGGNRAGV
;
A
#
# COMPACT_ATOMS: atom_id res chain seq x y z
N LEU A 1 -27.51 7.85 10.30
CA LEU A 1 -26.17 8.13 9.79
C LEU A 1 -25.67 6.93 8.99
N PHE A 2 -25.20 7.16 7.77
CA PHE A 2 -24.43 6.21 6.99
C PHE A 2 -22.97 6.66 7.00
N SER A 3 -22.05 5.80 7.42
CA SER A 3 -20.64 6.19 7.53
C SER A 3 -19.92 6.23 6.17
N GLY A 4 -20.36 5.42 5.22
CA GLY A 4 -19.49 5.04 4.11
C GLY A 4 -18.24 4.35 4.66
N ASP A 5 -17.15 4.39 3.93
CA ASP A 5 -15.85 3.88 4.37
C ASP A 5 -15.28 4.79 5.47
N LEU A 6 -14.88 4.21 6.59
CA LEU A 6 -14.20 4.91 7.68
C LEU A 6 -12.69 4.68 7.57
N GLY A 7 -11.94 5.77 7.48
CA GLY A 7 -10.49 5.71 7.45
C GLY A 7 -9.87 5.28 8.79
N ALA A 8 -8.74 4.61 8.74
CA ALA A 8 -7.96 4.32 9.94
C ALA A 8 -7.39 5.61 10.55
N PRO A 9 -7.45 5.81 11.89
CA PRO A 9 -7.10 7.08 12.54
C PRO A 9 -5.66 7.55 12.35
N TYR A 10 -4.76 6.66 12.02
CA TYR A 10 -3.33 6.96 11.86
C TYR A 10 -2.85 6.75 10.41
N THR A 11 -3.77 6.87 9.46
CA THR A 11 -3.42 6.90 8.04
C THR A 11 -2.66 8.18 7.73
N PRO A 12 -1.49 8.10 7.07
CA PRO A 12 -0.76 9.30 6.65
C PRO A 12 -1.59 10.23 5.76
N LEU A 13 -1.30 11.51 5.81
CA LEU A 13 -1.89 12.58 4.98
C LEU A 13 -3.32 12.98 5.37
N LEU A 14 -4.16 12.04 5.79
CA LEU A 14 -5.56 12.31 6.06
C LEU A 14 -5.83 12.44 7.57
N PRO A 15 -6.66 13.41 7.98
CA PRO A 15 -7.09 13.49 9.37
C PRO A 15 -7.96 12.28 9.74
N ALA A 16 -7.91 11.88 11.00
CA ALA A 16 -8.76 10.82 11.51
C ALA A 16 -10.25 11.15 11.34
N PRO A 17 -11.11 10.16 11.09
CA PRO A 17 -12.55 10.37 11.06
C PRO A 17 -13.06 10.98 12.37
N THR A 18 -13.89 12.01 12.26
CA THR A 18 -14.51 12.66 13.42
C THR A 18 -15.94 12.17 13.59
N PRO A 19 -16.29 11.54 14.71
CA PRO A 19 -17.64 11.09 14.94
C PRO A 19 -18.59 12.30 15.10
N PRO A 20 -19.84 12.20 14.65
CA PRO A 20 -20.83 13.24 14.86
C PRO A 20 -21.24 13.33 16.33
N LEU A 21 -21.95 14.39 16.71
CA LEU A 21 -22.46 14.56 18.08
C LEU A 21 -23.38 13.41 18.51
N GLY A 22 -24.12 12.82 17.57
CA GLY A 22 -24.97 11.65 17.76
C GLY A 22 -25.81 11.32 16.56
N ALA A 23 -26.41 10.14 16.57
CA ALA A 23 -27.39 9.66 15.61
C ALA A 23 -28.33 8.68 16.33
N ASP A 24 -29.54 8.49 15.82
CA ASP A 24 -30.45 7.48 16.40
C ASP A 24 -30.11 6.08 15.88
N VAL A 25 -29.77 6.01 14.58
CA VAL A 25 -29.32 4.78 13.90
C VAL A 25 -28.03 5.07 13.15
N VAL A 26 -27.07 4.19 13.27
CA VAL A 26 -25.80 4.22 12.51
C VAL A 26 -25.69 2.97 11.67
N VAL A 27 -25.47 3.14 10.36
CA VAL A 27 -25.09 2.08 9.42
C VAL A 27 -23.64 2.33 9.05
N MET A 28 -22.76 1.39 9.38
CA MET A 28 -21.32 1.57 9.22
C MET A 28 -20.67 0.37 8.55
N GLU A 29 -19.52 0.60 7.91
CA GLU A 29 -18.69 -0.47 7.40
C GLU A 29 -18.22 -1.40 8.52
N SER A 30 -17.80 -2.61 8.13
CA SER A 30 -17.12 -3.55 9.03
C SER A 30 -16.06 -4.39 8.30
N THR A 31 -15.41 -3.80 7.31
CA THR A 31 -14.41 -4.46 6.46
C THR A 31 -13.32 -5.18 7.26
N TYR A 32 -12.89 -4.59 8.36
CA TYR A 32 -11.95 -5.19 9.32
C TYR A 32 -12.51 -5.21 10.74
N GLY A 33 -13.80 -5.45 10.86
CA GLY A 33 -14.48 -5.57 12.16
C GLY A 33 -14.07 -6.82 12.97
N ASP A 34 -13.33 -7.74 12.37
CA ASP A 34 -12.86 -9.00 12.96
C ASP A 34 -11.41 -8.95 13.49
N ARG A 35 -10.70 -7.83 13.30
CA ARG A 35 -9.27 -7.74 13.65
C ARG A 35 -8.82 -6.33 14.01
N VAL A 36 -7.63 -6.24 14.59
CA VAL A 36 -6.94 -4.98 14.92
C VAL A 36 -5.67 -4.89 14.09
N HIS A 37 -5.43 -3.72 13.51
CA HIS A 37 -4.25 -3.46 12.67
C HIS A 37 -2.97 -3.27 13.49
N ASP A 38 -1.83 -3.59 12.87
CA ASP A 38 -0.51 -3.25 13.41
C ASP A 38 -0.37 -1.74 13.63
N SER A 39 0.38 -1.35 14.67
CA SER A 39 0.70 0.05 14.88
C SER A 39 1.48 0.64 13.70
N ARG A 40 1.30 1.93 13.42
CA ARG A 40 2.01 2.62 12.34
C ARG A 40 3.55 2.49 12.48
N ARG A 41 4.08 2.54 13.70
CA ARG A 41 5.51 2.36 13.95
C ARG A 41 6.00 0.98 13.54
N THR A 42 5.27 -0.05 13.92
CA THR A 42 5.58 -1.44 13.58
C THR A 42 5.52 -1.67 12.07
N ARG A 43 4.50 -1.14 11.40
CA ARG A 43 4.36 -1.22 9.92
C ARG A 43 5.56 -0.63 9.19
N ARG A 44 6.01 0.58 9.60
CA ARG A 44 7.17 1.26 8.99
C ARG A 44 8.45 0.45 9.16
N GLN A 45 8.69 -0.07 10.35
CA GLN A 45 9.87 -0.92 10.61
C GLN A 45 9.84 -2.22 9.79
N ARG A 46 8.66 -2.83 9.64
CA ARG A 46 8.49 -4.02 8.79
C ARG A 46 8.70 -3.69 7.32
N LEU A 47 8.13 -2.59 6.82
CA LEU A 47 8.36 -2.11 5.45
C LEU A 47 9.84 -1.91 5.18
N GLN A 48 10.56 -1.22 6.08
CA GLN A 48 12.00 -1.02 5.96
C GLN A 48 12.77 -2.34 5.86
N LYS A 49 12.51 -3.28 6.76
CA LYS A 49 13.19 -4.59 6.78
C LYS A 49 12.90 -5.42 5.52
N LEU A 50 11.68 -5.35 5.00
CA LEU A 50 11.32 -6.05 3.75
C LEU A 50 12.07 -5.48 2.56
N CYS A 51 12.20 -4.15 2.49
CA CYS A 51 13.02 -3.52 1.45
C CYS A 51 14.50 -3.92 1.60
N GLU A 52 15.05 -3.87 2.81
CA GLU A 52 16.44 -4.27 3.09
C GLU A 52 16.70 -5.74 2.73
N HIS A 53 15.71 -6.64 2.90
CA HIS A 53 15.81 -8.04 2.48
C HIS A 53 16.00 -8.16 0.96
N ALA A 54 15.12 -7.54 0.16
CA ALA A 54 15.22 -7.57 -1.30
C ALA A 54 16.54 -6.95 -1.78
N PHE A 55 16.94 -5.81 -1.22
CA PHE A 55 18.19 -5.14 -1.59
C PHE A 55 19.43 -5.97 -1.23
N GLY A 56 19.39 -6.68 -0.09
CA GLY A 56 20.45 -7.62 0.30
C GLY A 56 20.63 -8.78 -0.68
N ASN A 57 19.56 -9.16 -1.38
CA ASN A 57 19.57 -10.16 -2.45
C ASN A 57 19.96 -9.58 -3.83
N GLY A 58 20.22 -8.27 -3.91
CA GLY A 58 20.45 -7.57 -5.18
C GLY A 58 19.18 -7.51 -6.02
N GLY A 59 18.01 -7.39 -5.40
CA GLY A 59 16.70 -7.42 -6.04
C GLY A 59 15.88 -6.14 -5.86
N THR A 60 14.74 -6.13 -6.51
CA THR A 60 13.74 -5.06 -6.52
C THR A 60 12.51 -5.48 -5.71
N VAL A 61 11.92 -4.54 -4.99
CA VAL A 61 10.62 -4.74 -4.33
C VAL A 61 9.50 -4.30 -5.26
N LEU A 62 8.61 -5.22 -5.62
CA LEU A 62 7.41 -4.96 -6.41
C LEU A 62 6.21 -4.77 -5.49
N VAL A 63 5.55 -3.63 -5.59
CA VAL A 63 4.41 -3.30 -4.73
C VAL A 63 3.16 -3.07 -5.58
N PRO A 64 2.30 -4.09 -5.73
CA PRO A 64 0.98 -3.89 -6.32
C PRO A 64 0.15 -2.93 -5.49
N ALA A 65 -0.27 -1.80 -6.06
CA ALA A 65 -1.01 -0.79 -5.33
C ALA A 65 -2.11 -0.16 -6.18
N PHE A 66 -3.19 0.28 -5.52
CA PHE A 66 -4.18 1.13 -6.16
C PHE A 66 -3.59 2.53 -6.39
N SER A 67 -3.97 3.16 -7.48
CA SER A 67 -3.45 4.46 -7.91
C SER A 67 -3.78 5.59 -6.93
N ILE A 68 -4.88 5.47 -6.18
CA ILE A 68 -5.30 6.43 -5.16
C ILE A 68 -5.19 5.83 -3.76
N GLY A 69 -4.84 6.62 -2.78
CA GLY A 69 -4.75 6.29 -1.36
C GLY A 69 -3.50 5.49 -1.03
N ARG A 70 -3.46 4.20 -1.41
CA ARG A 70 -2.37 3.29 -1.06
C ARG A 70 -1.01 3.75 -1.56
N THR A 71 -0.93 4.19 -2.81
CA THR A 71 0.33 4.71 -3.39
C THR A 71 0.84 5.89 -2.57
N GLN A 72 -0.01 6.87 -2.25
CA GLN A 72 0.39 8.07 -1.52
C GLN A 72 0.79 7.77 -0.06
N GLU A 73 0.12 6.83 0.60
CA GLU A 73 0.51 6.37 1.94
C GLU A 73 1.90 5.71 1.93
N LEU A 74 2.16 4.84 0.95
CA LEU A 74 3.47 4.19 0.80
C LEU A 74 4.57 5.21 0.54
N LEU A 75 4.35 6.17 -0.36
CA LEU A 75 5.30 7.26 -0.61
C LEU A 75 5.62 8.04 0.65
N TYR A 76 4.60 8.37 1.45
CA TYR A 76 4.78 9.07 2.73
C TYR A 76 5.67 8.29 3.70
N GLU A 77 5.46 6.97 3.82
CA GLU A 77 6.24 6.14 4.73
C GLU A 77 7.65 5.88 4.19
N LEU A 78 7.83 5.72 2.88
CA LEU A 78 9.14 5.54 2.24
C LEU A 78 9.98 6.80 2.35
N GLU A 79 9.40 7.99 2.12
CA GLU A 79 10.09 9.26 2.35
C GLU A 79 10.60 9.38 3.79
N GLU A 80 9.79 9.00 4.77
CA GLU A 80 10.20 9.03 6.17
C GLU A 80 11.31 8.01 6.49
N ILE A 81 11.27 6.81 5.90
CA ILE A 81 12.34 5.81 6.04
C ILE A 81 13.64 6.34 5.45
N ILE A 82 13.59 6.83 4.21
CA ILE A 82 14.74 7.40 3.50
C ILE A 82 15.33 8.58 4.28
N HIS A 83 14.50 9.52 4.70
CA HIS A 83 14.96 10.68 5.44
C HIS A 83 15.66 10.31 6.76
N ARG A 84 15.10 9.38 7.55
CA ARG A 84 15.69 8.96 8.84
C ARG A 84 16.94 8.11 8.71
N ASN A 85 17.11 7.47 7.57
CA ASN A 85 18.18 6.51 7.36
C ASN A 85 19.10 6.88 6.19
N ARG A 86 19.06 8.14 5.71
CA ARG A 86 19.71 8.58 4.46
C ARG A 86 21.13 8.05 4.31
N GLU A 87 21.95 8.18 5.35
CA GLU A 87 23.35 7.75 5.37
C GLU A 87 23.58 6.34 5.90
N LYS A 88 22.48 5.61 6.24
CA LYS A 88 22.59 4.22 6.72
C LYS A 88 22.51 3.26 5.57
N PRO A 89 23.22 2.12 5.66
CA PRO A 89 23.15 1.10 4.64
C PRO A 89 21.73 0.50 4.55
N ALA A 90 21.18 0.48 3.34
CA ALA A 90 20.00 -0.28 2.96
C ALA A 90 20.40 -1.70 2.51
N ALA A 91 21.62 -1.84 1.94
CA ALA A 91 22.30 -3.07 1.62
C ALA A 91 23.80 -2.81 1.49
N LYS A 92 24.60 -3.87 1.23
CA LYS A 92 26.03 -3.72 1.00
C LYS A 92 26.30 -2.79 -0.21
N GLY A 93 26.92 -1.65 0.04
CA GLY A 93 27.26 -0.67 -1.01
C GLY A 93 26.09 0.18 -1.52
N LEU A 94 24.98 0.22 -0.77
CA LEU A 94 23.81 1.04 -1.07
C LEU A 94 23.30 1.69 0.23
N ASN A 95 23.23 2.99 0.29
CA ASN A 95 22.59 3.72 1.37
C ASN A 95 21.12 4.02 1.05
N TRP A 96 20.30 4.24 2.08
CA TRP A 96 18.88 4.58 1.89
C TRP A 96 18.66 5.85 1.07
N GLY A 97 19.57 6.81 1.13
CA GLY A 97 19.52 8.03 0.31
C GLY A 97 19.73 7.80 -1.20
N GLU A 98 20.16 6.61 -1.59
CA GLU A 98 20.44 6.21 -2.99
C GLU A 98 19.39 5.22 -3.54
N VAL A 99 18.39 4.86 -2.74
CA VAL A 99 17.35 3.89 -3.15
C VAL A 99 16.36 4.55 -4.10
N ASP A 100 16.20 4.01 -5.29
CA ASP A 100 15.18 4.44 -6.24
C ASP A 100 13.78 4.02 -5.80
N VAL A 101 12.85 4.96 -5.77
CA VAL A 101 11.41 4.73 -5.58
C VAL A 101 10.70 5.11 -6.88
N VAL A 102 10.06 4.15 -7.50
CA VAL A 102 9.39 4.34 -8.80
C VAL A 102 7.89 4.18 -8.64
N VAL A 103 7.13 5.19 -9.07
CA VAL A 103 5.68 5.08 -9.29
C VAL A 103 5.43 4.88 -10.77
N ASP A 104 5.07 3.64 -11.13
CA ASP A 104 4.82 3.26 -12.52
C ASP A 104 3.32 3.12 -12.79
N SER A 105 2.64 4.26 -12.78
CA SER A 105 1.20 4.39 -13.04
C SER A 105 0.87 5.85 -13.34
N PRO A 106 0.50 6.22 -14.59
CA PRO A 106 0.08 7.58 -14.93
C PRO A 106 -1.05 8.10 -14.04
N LEU A 107 -2.06 7.25 -13.79
CA LEU A 107 -3.17 7.60 -12.92
C LEU A 107 -2.73 7.86 -11.47
N ALA A 108 -1.73 7.13 -10.97
CA ALA A 108 -1.18 7.38 -9.64
C ALA A 108 -0.38 8.70 -9.60
N ALA A 109 0.29 9.06 -10.68
CA ALA A 109 0.94 10.36 -10.83
C ALA A 109 -0.06 11.51 -10.75
N ASP A 110 -1.16 11.42 -11.50
CA ASP A 110 -2.24 12.41 -11.49
C ASP A 110 -2.86 12.58 -10.09
N PHE A 111 -3.18 11.47 -9.42
CA PHE A 111 -3.68 11.52 -8.04
C PHE A 111 -2.63 12.12 -7.07
N THR A 112 -1.37 11.78 -7.20
CA THR A 112 -0.29 12.33 -6.35
C THR A 112 -0.15 13.84 -6.54
N ALA A 113 -0.27 14.33 -7.77
CA ALA A 113 -0.33 15.76 -8.07
C ALA A 113 -1.57 16.42 -7.44
N GLY A 114 -2.74 15.77 -7.53
CA GLY A 114 -3.97 16.22 -6.87
C GLY A 114 -3.82 16.30 -5.33
N TYR A 115 -3.25 15.28 -4.70
CA TYR A 115 -2.93 15.32 -3.26
C TYR A 115 -2.02 16.51 -2.93
N SER A 116 -1.02 16.77 -3.74
CA SER A 116 -0.09 17.89 -3.54
C SER A 116 -0.76 19.26 -3.66
N GLN A 117 -1.79 19.40 -4.51
CA GLN A 117 -2.60 20.63 -4.58
C GLN A 117 -3.48 20.83 -3.34
N LEU A 118 -3.89 19.73 -2.69
CA LEU A 118 -4.78 19.72 -1.54
C LEU A 118 -4.05 19.71 -0.18
N LYS A 119 -2.78 20.13 -0.10
CA LYS A 119 -1.95 20.13 1.13
C LYS A 119 -2.61 20.77 2.34
N ARG A 120 -3.46 21.77 2.12
CA ARG A 120 -4.20 22.45 3.20
C ARG A 120 -5.13 21.52 4.00
N HIS A 121 -5.53 20.42 3.36
CA HIS A 121 -6.42 19.41 3.97
C HIS A 121 -5.66 18.23 4.58
N TRP A 122 -4.33 18.20 4.45
CA TRP A 122 -3.51 17.16 5.07
C TRP A 122 -3.57 17.26 6.60
N ASP A 123 -3.22 16.17 7.27
CA ASP A 123 -3.10 16.17 8.72
C ASP A 123 -1.98 17.10 9.22
N ALA A 124 -1.92 17.31 10.54
CA ALA A 124 -0.96 18.22 11.14
C ALA A 124 0.48 17.74 10.96
N GLU A 125 0.72 16.41 10.95
CA GLU A 125 2.04 15.82 10.78
C GLU A 125 2.56 16.10 9.36
N ALA A 126 1.75 15.80 8.34
CA ALA A 126 2.13 16.01 6.94
C ALA A 126 2.37 17.50 6.63
N ARG A 127 1.52 18.39 7.13
CA ARG A 127 1.74 19.85 7.00
C ARG A 127 3.03 20.30 7.68
N SER A 128 3.34 19.77 8.87
CA SER A 128 4.58 20.08 9.57
C SER A 128 5.83 19.64 8.79
N LYS A 129 5.78 18.50 8.09
CA LYS A 129 6.89 18.09 7.20
C LYS A 129 7.12 19.12 6.10
N VAL A 130 6.05 19.54 5.41
CA VAL A 130 6.14 20.55 4.34
C VAL A 130 6.72 21.87 4.84
N THR A 131 6.29 22.35 6.02
CA THR A 131 6.83 23.57 6.63
C THR A 131 8.32 23.47 6.92
N ARG A 132 8.84 22.27 7.15
CA ARG A 132 10.27 21.99 7.36
C ARG A 132 11.05 21.73 6.06
N GLY A 133 10.46 22.01 4.90
CA GLY A 133 11.09 21.82 3.60
C GLY A 133 11.11 20.38 3.08
N ARG A 134 10.33 19.47 3.69
CA ARG A 134 10.18 18.06 3.24
C ARG A 134 8.85 17.88 2.54
N HIS A 135 8.85 17.24 1.39
CA HIS A 135 7.63 16.93 0.66
C HIS A 135 7.45 15.41 0.55
N PRO A 136 6.53 14.80 1.34
CA PRO A 136 6.43 13.32 1.42
C PRO A 136 5.92 12.64 0.14
N LEU A 137 5.42 13.41 -0.83
CA LEU A 137 4.95 12.92 -2.13
C LEU A 137 5.79 13.45 -3.31
N ASP A 138 6.90 14.15 -3.02
CA ASP A 138 7.79 14.72 -4.03
C ASP A 138 9.19 14.86 -3.40
N PHE A 139 10.00 13.83 -3.50
CA PHE A 139 11.32 13.73 -2.91
C PHE A 139 12.34 13.23 -3.93
N GLU A 140 13.62 13.49 -3.68
CA GLU A 140 14.73 13.27 -4.62
C GLU A 140 14.76 11.87 -5.24
N GLN A 141 14.46 10.84 -4.47
CA GLN A 141 14.52 9.42 -4.90
C GLN A 141 13.29 8.98 -5.68
N LEU A 142 12.25 9.80 -5.75
CA LEU A 142 10.99 9.46 -6.41
C LEU A 142 11.06 9.74 -7.90
N THR A 143 10.79 8.72 -8.69
CA THR A 143 10.62 8.82 -10.15
C THR A 143 9.22 8.34 -10.55
N THR A 144 8.56 9.10 -11.39
CA THR A 144 7.25 8.74 -11.95
C THR A 144 7.40 8.37 -13.43
N ILE A 145 6.76 7.28 -13.85
CA ILE A 145 6.80 6.80 -15.23
C ILE A 145 5.46 7.07 -15.89
N ASP A 146 5.44 7.94 -16.89
CA ASP A 146 4.22 8.33 -17.58
C ASP A 146 4.00 7.54 -18.87
N ASP A 147 5.04 7.37 -19.69
CA ASP A 147 4.92 6.73 -20.99
C ASP A 147 5.16 5.22 -20.97
N HIS A 148 4.58 4.54 -21.95
CA HIS A 148 4.66 3.08 -22.06
C HIS A 148 6.03 2.56 -22.48
N ALA A 149 6.77 3.30 -23.32
CA ALA A 149 8.08 2.86 -23.79
C ALA A 149 9.11 2.89 -22.66
N THR A 150 9.08 3.92 -21.81
CA THR A 150 9.92 4.00 -20.60
C THR A 150 9.56 2.91 -19.61
N HIS A 151 8.25 2.62 -19.42
CA HIS A 151 7.79 1.49 -18.62
C HIS A 151 8.45 0.17 -19.07
N LEU A 152 8.36 -0.18 -20.35
CA LEU A 152 8.92 -1.45 -20.85
C LEU A 152 10.45 -1.53 -20.70
N ARG A 153 11.16 -0.42 -20.97
CA ARG A 153 12.62 -0.35 -20.73
C ARG A 153 12.98 -0.55 -19.26
N LEU A 154 12.19 0.00 -18.35
CA LEU A 154 12.41 -0.16 -16.91
C LEU A 154 12.17 -1.61 -16.48
N VAL A 155 11.08 -2.24 -16.93
CA VAL A 155 10.79 -3.64 -16.64
C VAL A 155 11.96 -4.54 -17.10
N GLU A 156 12.40 -4.38 -18.35
CA GLU A 156 13.52 -5.15 -18.90
C GLU A 156 14.83 -4.90 -18.15
N GLY A 157 15.13 -3.61 -17.89
CA GLY A 157 16.32 -3.20 -17.15
C GLY A 157 16.39 -3.80 -15.75
N LEU A 158 15.32 -3.72 -14.96
CA LEU A 158 15.27 -4.26 -13.60
C LEU A 158 15.30 -5.79 -13.60
N ALA A 159 14.57 -6.46 -14.50
CA ALA A 159 14.58 -7.91 -14.60
C ALA A 159 15.98 -8.45 -14.92
N ARG A 160 16.70 -7.79 -15.83
CA ARG A 160 18.06 -8.18 -16.22
C ARG A 160 19.10 -7.93 -15.14
N THR A 161 19.08 -6.74 -14.55
CA THR A 161 20.13 -6.30 -13.61
C THR A 161 19.88 -6.72 -12.17
N GLY A 162 18.61 -6.85 -11.76
CA GLY A 162 18.22 -7.03 -10.37
C GLY A 162 18.50 -5.80 -9.50
N ARG A 163 18.73 -4.61 -10.10
CA ARG A 163 19.09 -3.40 -9.36
C ARG A 163 18.11 -3.13 -8.20
N PRO A 164 18.62 -2.85 -6.99
CA PRO A 164 17.78 -2.44 -5.86
C PRO A 164 16.92 -1.23 -6.20
N ALA A 165 15.62 -1.39 -6.10
CA ALA A 165 14.63 -0.34 -6.30
C ALA A 165 13.29 -0.75 -5.63
N ILE A 166 12.41 0.21 -5.41
CA ILE A 166 11.04 -0.02 -4.98
C ILE A 166 10.13 0.43 -6.12
N VAL A 167 9.35 -0.49 -6.69
CA VAL A 167 8.42 -0.20 -7.78
C VAL A 167 6.99 -0.33 -7.28
N ILE A 168 6.26 0.78 -7.26
CA ILE A 168 4.84 0.84 -6.93
C ILE A 168 4.07 0.97 -8.25
N ALA A 169 3.25 -0.03 -8.59
CA ALA A 169 2.53 -0.05 -9.85
C ALA A 169 1.09 -0.57 -9.72
N ALA A 170 0.19 -0.06 -10.55
CA ALA A 170 -1.19 -0.52 -10.62
C ALA A 170 -1.29 -1.80 -11.50
N SER A 171 -2.22 -2.70 -11.24
CA SER A 171 -3.32 -2.67 -10.29
C SER A 171 -2.97 -3.33 -8.96
N GLY A 172 -3.64 -2.92 -7.87
CA GLY A 172 -3.39 -3.45 -6.52
C GLY A 172 -3.73 -4.93 -6.34
N MET A 173 -4.53 -5.54 -7.21
CA MET A 173 -4.91 -6.97 -7.18
C MET A 173 -4.24 -7.79 -8.30
N CYS A 174 -3.32 -7.22 -9.04
CA CYS A 174 -2.58 -7.84 -10.14
C CYS A 174 -3.48 -8.35 -11.29
N SER A 175 -4.71 -7.86 -11.40
CA SER A 175 -5.67 -8.27 -12.43
C SER A 175 -5.47 -7.56 -13.79
N GLY A 176 -4.44 -6.74 -13.91
CA GLY A 176 -4.10 -5.93 -15.07
C GLY A 176 -3.14 -4.81 -14.69
N GLY A 177 -2.94 -3.87 -15.60
CA GLY A 177 -2.05 -2.73 -15.39
C GLY A 177 -0.56 -3.06 -15.47
N ARG A 178 0.26 -2.05 -15.24
CA ARG A 178 1.72 -2.14 -15.43
C ARG A 178 2.42 -3.14 -14.51
N ILE A 179 1.86 -3.38 -13.32
CA ILE A 179 2.40 -4.38 -12.38
C ILE A 179 2.50 -5.78 -12.98
N VAL A 180 1.58 -6.15 -13.88
CA VAL A 180 1.57 -7.47 -14.50
C VAL A 180 2.82 -7.71 -15.33
N ASN A 181 3.34 -6.69 -16.04
CA ASN A 181 4.57 -6.80 -16.81
C ASN A 181 5.79 -7.05 -15.91
N TYR A 182 5.88 -6.35 -14.77
CA TYR A 182 6.92 -6.61 -13.76
C TYR A 182 6.82 -8.01 -13.20
N LEU A 183 5.61 -8.45 -12.83
CA LEU A 183 5.41 -9.79 -12.28
C LEU A 183 5.78 -10.88 -13.30
N LYS A 184 5.39 -10.73 -14.57
CA LYS A 184 5.76 -11.68 -15.64
C LYS A 184 7.28 -11.77 -15.83
N ALA A 185 7.99 -10.65 -15.73
CA ALA A 185 9.43 -10.59 -15.94
C ALA A 185 10.26 -11.01 -14.72
N MET A 186 9.75 -10.80 -13.50
CA MET A 186 10.58 -10.83 -12.29
C MET A 186 10.13 -11.85 -11.24
N LEU A 187 8.87 -12.33 -11.28
CA LEU A 187 8.32 -13.24 -10.26
C LEU A 187 9.06 -14.60 -10.23
N GLY A 188 9.64 -15.01 -11.34
CA GLY A 188 10.44 -16.23 -11.46
C GLY A 188 11.88 -16.12 -10.93
N ASP A 189 12.30 -14.98 -10.44
CA ASP A 189 13.65 -14.72 -9.95
C ASP A 189 13.64 -14.48 -8.43
N ALA A 190 14.39 -15.30 -7.70
CA ALA A 190 14.45 -15.28 -6.25
C ALA A 190 15.16 -14.03 -5.65
N ARG A 191 15.78 -13.19 -6.48
CA ARG A 191 16.35 -11.91 -6.02
C ARG A 191 15.28 -10.90 -5.58
N HIS A 192 14.10 -10.95 -6.24
CA HIS A 192 13.04 -9.97 -6.09
C HIS A 192 12.06 -10.33 -4.98
N ASP A 193 11.39 -9.32 -4.45
CA ASP A 193 10.33 -9.46 -3.47
C ASP A 193 9.03 -8.84 -3.98
N VAL A 194 7.89 -9.47 -3.71
CA VAL A 194 6.57 -8.91 -3.94
C VAL A 194 5.93 -8.57 -2.60
N LEU A 195 5.53 -7.32 -2.43
CA LEU A 195 4.95 -6.81 -1.19
C LEU A 195 3.50 -6.40 -1.39
N PHE A 196 2.58 -7.15 -0.79
CA PHE A 196 1.17 -6.79 -0.74
C PHE A 196 0.86 -5.96 0.50
N CYS A 197 0.38 -4.74 0.30
CA CYS A 197 -0.01 -3.80 1.36
C CYS A 197 -1.53 -3.64 1.50
N GLY A 198 -2.32 -4.56 0.95
CA GLY A 198 -3.78 -4.48 0.96
C GLY A 198 -4.43 -5.83 0.75
N TYR A 199 -5.76 -5.83 0.91
CA TYR A 199 -6.59 -6.99 0.67
C TYR A 199 -6.47 -7.49 -0.77
N GLN A 200 -6.41 -8.81 -0.91
CA GLN A 200 -6.44 -9.49 -2.21
C GLN A 200 -7.70 -10.35 -2.30
N ALA A 201 -8.59 -10.01 -3.23
CA ALA A 201 -9.86 -10.70 -3.40
C ALA A 201 -9.67 -12.13 -3.92
N ALA A 202 -10.54 -13.05 -3.50
CA ALA A 202 -10.56 -14.40 -4.04
C ALA A 202 -10.74 -14.36 -5.57
N GLY A 203 -10.03 -15.25 -6.27
CA GLY A 203 -10.06 -15.33 -7.74
C GLY A 203 -9.12 -14.32 -8.44
N THR A 204 -8.42 -13.44 -7.73
CA THR A 204 -7.46 -12.51 -8.34
C THR A 204 -6.05 -13.11 -8.41
N PRO A 205 -5.23 -12.72 -9.39
CA PRO A 205 -3.83 -13.14 -9.46
C PRO A 205 -3.03 -12.74 -8.21
N GLY A 206 -3.29 -11.58 -7.63
CA GLY A 206 -2.66 -11.16 -6.37
C GLY A 206 -2.93 -12.14 -5.23
N ARG A 207 -4.18 -12.63 -5.10
CA ARG A 207 -4.54 -13.66 -4.12
C ARG A 207 -3.83 -14.99 -4.40
N ALA A 208 -3.71 -15.37 -5.66
CA ALA A 208 -2.98 -16.57 -6.06
C ALA A 208 -1.49 -16.46 -5.68
N ILE A 209 -0.85 -15.31 -5.95
CA ILE A 209 0.55 -15.06 -5.58
C ILE A 209 0.73 -15.14 -4.06
N GLN A 210 -0.15 -14.51 -3.26
CA GLN A 210 -0.10 -14.60 -1.80
C GLN A 210 -0.22 -16.04 -1.28
N THR A 211 -1.10 -16.83 -1.91
CA THR A 211 -1.42 -18.19 -1.45
C THR A 211 -0.35 -19.19 -1.85
N TYR A 212 0.14 -19.10 -3.08
CA TYR A 212 1.03 -20.10 -3.67
C TYR A 212 2.51 -19.70 -3.62
N GLY A 213 2.83 -18.41 -3.53
CA GLY A 213 4.20 -17.91 -3.46
C GLY A 213 5.02 -18.53 -2.32
N PRO A 214 4.54 -18.51 -1.06
CA PRO A 214 5.27 -19.12 0.06
C PRO A 214 5.52 -20.63 -0.07
N LYS A 215 4.85 -21.27 -1.01
CA LYS A 215 4.94 -22.73 -1.27
C LYS A 215 5.74 -23.04 -2.55
N GLY A 216 6.32 -22.02 -3.21
CA GLY A 216 7.04 -22.20 -4.47
C GLY A 216 6.11 -22.61 -5.63
N GLY A 217 4.86 -22.14 -5.62
CA GLY A 217 3.86 -22.45 -6.64
C GLY A 217 3.99 -21.61 -7.91
N TYR A 218 2.86 -21.40 -8.58
CA TYR A 218 2.78 -20.58 -9.79
C TYR A 218 1.51 -19.73 -9.81
N VAL A 219 1.48 -18.75 -10.70
CA VAL A 219 0.30 -17.95 -11.02
C VAL A 219 0.14 -17.85 -12.54
N ASP A 220 -1.11 -17.78 -13.01
CA ASP A 220 -1.40 -17.50 -14.40
C ASP A 220 -1.61 -15.99 -14.58
N LEU A 221 -0.79 -15.36 -15.43
CA LEU A 221 -0.85 -13.93 -15.76
C LEU A 221 -0.95 -13.79 -17.28
N ASP A 222 -2.03 -13.19 -17.78
CA ASP A 222 -2.30 -13.03 -19.22
C ASP A 222 -2.15 -14.34 -20.01
N GLY A 223 -2.64 -15.45 -19.47
CA GLY A 223 -2.56 -16.77 -20.09
C GLY A 223 -1.17 -17.44 -20.02
N GLN A 224 -0.22 -16.84 -19.32
CA GLN A 224 1.11 -17.40 -19.11
C GLN A 224 1.26 -17.90 -17.67
N ARG A 225 1.74 -19.14 -17.53
CA ARG A 225 2.05 -19.73 -16.22
C ARG A 225 3.43 -19.28 -15.75
N ILE A 226 3.47 -18.48 -14.70
CA ILE A 226 4.70 -17.91 -14.15
C ILE A 226 5.01 -18.61 -12.81
N PRO A 227 6.19 -19.26 -12.68
CA PRO A 227 6.62 -19.81 -11.40
C PRO A 227 6.92 -18.69 -10.39
N ILE A 228 6.58 -18.88 -9.12
CA ILE A 228 6.84 -17.91 -8.07
C ILE A 228 8.09 -18.33 -7.31
N ARG A 229 9.20 -17.63 -7.55
CA ARG A 229 10.47 -17.79 -6.83
C ARG A 229 10.82 -16.55 -6.01
N ALA A 230 10.29 -15.39 -6.40
CA ALA A 230 10.38 -14.17 -5.63
C ALA A 230 9.77 -14.38 -4.23
N ALA A 231 10.34 -13.76 -3.21
CA ALA A 231 9.75 -13.77 -1.88
C ALA A 231 8.43 -12.99 -1.89
N VAL A 232 7.41 -13.54 -1.22
CA VAL A 232 6.07 -12.92 -1.19
C VAL A 232 5.74 -12.54 0.24
N HIS A 233 5.50 -11.26 0.44
CA HIS A 233 5.21 -10.68 1.76
C HIS A 233 3.83 -10.04 1.78
N THR A 234 3.17 -10.11 2.93
CA THR A 234 1.96 -9.35 3.23
C THR A 234 2.22 -8.45 4.42
N LEU A 235 2.00 -7.17 4.24
CA LEU A 235 2.14 -6.16 5.29
C LEU A 235 0.77 -5.62 5.64
N GLU A 236 0.21 -6.13 6.73
CA GLU A 236 -1.07 -5.68 7.26
C GLU A 236 -0.97 -4.29 7.88
N GLY A 237 -2.13 -3.62 8.00
CA GLY A 237 -2.20 -2.31 8.64
C GLY A 237 -1.95 -1.11 7.72
N TYR A 238 -1.73 -1.33 6.42
CA TYR A 238 -1.85 -0.30 5.38
C TYR A 238 -3.26 -0.30 4.78
N SER A 239 -4.27 -0.63 5.56
CA SER A 239 -5.65 -0.55 5.10
C SER A 239 -6.13 0.91 5.13
N ALA A 240 -6.91 1.30 4.11
CA ALA A 240 -7.65 2.55 4.14
C ALA A 240 -8.83 2.49 5.13
N HIS A 241 -9.26 1.29 5.53
CA HIS A 241 -10.41 1.07 6.39
C HIS A 241 -10.02 0.96 7.86
N ALA A 242 -10.90 1.45 8.73
CA ALA A 242 -10.81 1.33 10.17
C ALA A 242 -10.83 -0.15 10.60
N ASP A 243 -10.09 -0.46 11.65
CA ASP A 243 -10.11 -1.76 12.31
C ASP A 243 -11.23 -1.87 13.35
N GLN A 244 -11.39 -3.04 13.97
CA GLN A 244 -12.40 -3.27 14.99
C GLN A 244 -12.38 -2.21 16.11
N LYS A 245 -11.19 -1.90 16.63
CA LYS A 245 -11.02 -0.93 17.71
C LYS A 245 -11.41 0.48 17.26
N ASP A 246 -11.06 0.83 16.04
CA ASP A 246 -11.35 2.15 15.46
C ASP A 246 -12.85 2.32 15.21
N LEU A 247 -13.51 1.27 14.68
CA LEU A 247 -14.97 1.24 14.48
C LEU A 247 -15.72 1.40 15.80
N LEU A 248 -15.33 0.65 16.83
CA LEU A 248 -15.91 0.77 18.17
C LEU A 248 -15.67 2.17 18.76
N ASN A 249 -14.44 2.69 18.64
CA ASN A 249 -14.10 4.04 19.11
C ASN A 249 -14.91 5.13 18.40
N PHE A 250 -15.24 4.96 17.12
CA PHE A 250 -16.05 5.92 16.38
C PHE A 250 -17.44 6.06 17.02
N ILE A 251 -18.07 4.95 17.41
CA ILE A 251 -19.34 4.96 18.14
C ILE A 251 -19.16 5.50 19.57
N ASP A 252 -18.10 5.06 20.27
CA ASP A 252 -17.88 5.44 21.67
C ASP A 252 -17.56 6.93 21.87
N ARG A 253 -17.03 7.60 20.88
CA ARG A 253 -16.78 9.05 20.94
C ARG A 253 -17.98 9.91 20.61
N MET A 254 -19.12 9.34 20.18
CA MET A 254 -20.37 10.08 20.03
C MET A 254 -20.88 10.51 21.40
N ARG A 255 -21.22 11.78 21.57
CA ARG A 255 -21.78 12.28 22.84
C ARG A 255 -23.15 11.67 23.15
N ARG A 256 -23.99 11.52 22.12
CA ARG A 256 -25.27 10.82 22.19
C ARG A 256 -25.13 9.49 21.44
N LYS A 257 -25.17 8.39 22.18
CA LYS A 257 -25.05 7.04 21.61
C LYS A 257 -26.23 6.70 20.72
N PRO A 258 -26.02 5.97 19.63
CA PRO A 258 -27.11 5.47 18.80
C PRO A 258 -27.97 4.45 19.56
N ARG A 259 -29.25 4.40 19.24
CA ARG A 259 -30.14 3.33 19.74
C ARG A 259 -29.83 2.00 19.06
N GLN A 260 -29.32 2.07 17.81
CA GLN A 260 -28.98 0.92 17.00
C GLN A 260 -27.76 1.24 16.15
N ALA A 261 -26.79 0.31 16.13
CA ALA A 261 -25.69 0.31 15.20
C ALA A 261 -25.78 -0.96 14.34
N VAL A 262 -25.79 -0.79 13.02
CA VAL A 262 -25.81 -1.89 12.03
C VAL A 262 -24.45 -1.87 11.34
N ALA A 263 -23.72 -2.99 11.47
CA ALA A 263 -22.49 -3.21 10.73
C ALA A 263 -22.84 -3.85 9.38
N ASP A 264 -22.48 -3.21 8.27
CA ASP A 264 -22.65 -3.79 6.94
C ASP A 264 -21.46 -4.71 6.65
N LEU A 265 -21.67 -6.00 6.87
CA LEU A 265 -20.70 -7.05 6.53
C LEU A 265 -20.77 -7.29 5.02
N VAL A 266 -20.01 -6.52 4.25
CA VAL A 266 -19.67 -6.93 2.89
C VAL A 266 -18.61 -8.03 3.00
N ILE A 267 -19.07 -9.29 3.06
CA ILE A 267 -18.18 -10.44 2.86
C ILE A 267 -17.91 -10.51 1.36
N PRO A 268 -16.70 -10.21 0.88
CA PRO A 268 -16.39 -10.36 -0.54
C PRO A 268 -16.53 -11.85 -0.92
N GLY A 269 -17.56 -12.17 -1.71
CA GLY A 269 -17.82 -13.53 -2.20
C GLY A 269 -18.70 -14.44 -1.34
N GLY A 270 -19.34 -13.93 -0.30
CA GLY A 270 -20.29 -14.68 0.53
C GLY A 270 -21.69 -14.09 0.49
N ASN A 271 -22.71 -14.95 0.49
CA ASN A 271 -24.11 -14.59 0.64
C ASN A 271 -24.29 -13.68 1.88
N ARG A 272 -25.14 -12.66 1.76
CA ARG A 272 -25.59 -11.84 2.88
C ARG A 272 -26.10 -12.75 4.01
N ALA A 273 -25.31 -12.85 5.10
CA ALA A 273 -25.84 -13.42 6.32
C ALA A 273 -26.69 -12.32 6.96
N GLY A 274 -28.00 -12.48 6.89
CA GLY A 274 -28.93 -11.64 7.63
C GLY A 274 -28.73 -11.91 9.14
N VAL A 275 -28.57 -10.83 9.89
CA VAL A 275 -28.76 -10.78 11.34
C VAL A 275 -29.92 -9.85 11.63
#